data_24a8feaaf24e1610c1082824be564ddf
#
_entry.id   24a8feaaf24e1610c1082824be564ddf
#
_cell.length_a   1.000
_cell.length_b   1.000
_cell.length_c   1.000
_cell.angle_alpha   90.00
_cell.angle_beta   90.00
_cell.angle_gamma   90.00
#
_symmetry.space_group_name_H-M   'P 1'
#
loop_
_entity.id
_entity.type
_entity.pdbx_description
1 polymer ?
#
loop_
_entity_poly.entity_id
_entity_poly.type
_entity_poly.pdbx_seq_one_letter_code
_entity_poly.pdbx_strand_id
1 'polypeptide(L)' 'MAEPIDLKPIGAGLSIAVGAVGPGIGIGLMVGKAMEALGRNPEAENAIRTNMILGIAFCEAIAIY' A
#
# COMPACT_ATOMS: atom_id res chain seq x y z
N MET A 1 -19.13 20.61 -34.53
CA MET A 1 -18.61 21.20 -33.27
C MET A 1 -18.03 20.08 -32.39
N ALA A 2 -16.86 20.34 -31.84
CA ALA A 2 -16.21 19.35 -30.99
C ALA A 2 -16.98 19.13 -29.69
N GLU A 3 -17.05 17.89 -29.23
CA GLU A 3 -17.59 17.58 -27.92
C GLU A 3 -16.67 18.11 -26.84
N PRO A 4 -17.23 18.56 -25.69
CA PRO A 4 -16.40 18.93 -24.55
C PRO A 4 -15.57 17.75 -24.07
N ILE A 5 -14.34 18.01 -23.66
CA ILE A 5 -13.49 16.97 -23.09
C ILE A 5 -14.03 16.62 -21.71
N ASP A 6 -14.28 15.34 -21.49
CA ASP A 6 -14.68 14.85 -20.18
C ASP A 6 -13.43 14.44 -19.40
N LEU A 7 -13.10 15.19 -18.38
CA LEU A 7 -11.93 14.96 -17.55
C LEU A 7 -12.18 14.02 -16.37
N LYS A 8 -13.42 13.54 -16.21
CA LYS A 8 -13.74 12.64 -15.09
C LYS A 8 -12.92 11.35 -15.08
N PRO A 9 -12.74 10.67 -16.23
CA PRO A 9 -11.91 9.46 -16.22
C PRO A 9 -10.46 9.74 -15.84
N ILE A 10 -9.92 10.87 -16.26
CA ILE A 10 -8.57 11.30 -15.90
C ILE A 10 -8.49 11.59 -14.41
N GLY A 11 -9.47 12.31 -13.87
CA GLY A 11 -9.54 12.62 -12.46
C GLY A 11 -9.65 11.38 -11.60
N ALA A 12 -10.47 10.42 -12.01
CA ALA A 12 -10.61 9.14 -11.32
C ALA A 12 -9.29 8.36 -11.31
N GLY A 13 -8.63 8.30 -12.47
CA GLY A 13 -7.33 7.63 -12.58
C GLY A 13 -6.25 8.28 -11.74
N LEU A 14 -6.19 9.62 -11.74
CA LEU A 14 -5.24 10.35 -10.92
C LEU A 14 -5.50 10.17 -9.43
N SER A 15 -6.77 10.14 -9.00
CA SER A 15 -7.12 9.93 -7.60
C SER A 15 -6.57 8.63 -7.07
N ILE A 16 -6.77 7.52 -7.79
CA ILE A 16 -6.26 6.22 -7.34
C ILE A 16 -4.75 6.11 -7.52
N ALA A 17 -4.21 6.66 -8.59
CA ALA A 17 -2.78 6.60 -8.86
C ALA A 17 -1.97 7.33 -7.79
N VAL A 18 -2.35 8.58 -7.47
CA VAL A 18 -1.68 9.37 -6.42
C VAL A 18 -1.98 8.80 -5.05
N GLY A 19 -3.25 8.38 -4.82
CA GLY A 19 -3.66 7.81 -3.55
C GLY A 19 -2.96 6.49 -3.22
N ALA A 20 -2.56 5.72 -4.23
CA ALA A 20 -1.85 4.45 -4.03
C ALA A 20 -0.37 4.62 -3.67
N VAL A 21 0.21 5.81 -3.89
CA VAL A 21 1.63 6.06 -3.58
C VAL A 21 1.91 5.88 -2.09
N GLY A 22 1.06 6.44 -1.23
CA GLY A 22 1.21 6.33 0.22
C GLY A 22 1.22 4.89 0.71
N PRO A 23 0.13 4.14 0.47
CA PRO A 23 0.08 2.72 0.83
C PRO A 23 1.19 1.89 0.21
N GLY A 24 1.54 2.15 -1.06
CA GLY A 24 2.63 1.44 -1.73
C GLY A 24 3.97 1.62 -1.02
N ILE A 25 4.31 2.86 -0.68
CA ILE A 25 5.53 3.15 0.08
C ILE A 25 5.44 2.55 1.48
N GLY A 26 4.28 2.69 2.13
CA GLY A 26 4.06 2.14 3.47
C GLY A 26 4.25 0.64 3.52
N ILE A 27 3.69 -0.10 2.56
CA ILE A 27 3.86 -1.55 2.48
C ILE A 27 5.32 -1.90 2.23
N GLY A 28 5.98 -1.19 1.31
CA GLY A 28 7.39 -1.42 1.02
C GLY A 28 8.27 -1.23 2.26
N LEU A 29 8.06 -0.16 3.01
CA LEU A 29 8.80 0.10 4.24
C LEU A 29 8.51 -0.96 5.30
N MET A 30 7.25 -1.32 5.45
CA MET A 30 6.82 -2.32 6.43
C MET A 30 7.44 -3.68 6.14
N VAL A 31 7.39 -4.14 4.89
CA VAL A 31 7.98 -5.42 4.50
C VAL A 31 9.49 -5.39 4.68
N GLY A 32 10.14 -4.29 4.29
CA GLY A 32 11.58 -4.12 4.49
C GLY A 32 11.97 -4.23 5.96
N LYS A 33 11.23 -3.55 6.84
CA LYS A 33 11.48 -3.61 8.27
C LYS A 33 11.18 -4.98 8.86
N ALA A 34 10.12 -5.64 8.39
CA ALA A 34 9.79 -7.00 8.83
C ALA A 34 10.88 -7.98 8.45
N MET A 35 11.42 -7.89 7.23
CA MET A 35 12.51 -8.74 6.78
C MET A 35 13.78 -8.50 7.59
N GLU A 36 14.09 -7.24 7.89
CA GLU A 36 15.22 -6.88 8.73
C GLU A 36 15.06 -7.46 10.14
N ALA A 37 13.89 -7.32 10.73
CA ALA A 37 13.61 -7.87 12.06
C ALA A 37 13.69 -9.40 12.07
N LEU A 38 13.18 -10.05 11.03
CA LEU A 38 13.24 -11.50 10.90
C LEU A 38 14.68 -12.01 10.78
N GLY A 39 15.50 -11.28 10.03
CA GLY A 39 16.91 -11.60 9.90
C GLY A 39 17.67 -11.53 11.22
N ARG A 40 17.28 -10.60 12.11
CA ARG A 40 17.90 -10.46 13.43
C ARG A 40 17.34 -11.42 14.46
N ASN A 41 16.08 -11.81 14.32
CA ASN A 41 15.37 -12.63 15.30
C ASN A 41 14.46 -13.63 14.63
N PRO A 42 15.03 -14.71 14.04
CA PRO A 42 14.23 -15.71 13.33
C PRO A 42 13.16 -16.39 14.20
N GLU A 43 13.36 -16.44 15.51
CA GLU A 43 12.41 -17.05 16.43
C GLU A 43 11.08 -16.26 16.51
N ALA A 44 11.10 -15.00 16.13
CA ALA A 44 9.91 -14.14 16.13
C ALA A 44 9.11 -14.22 14.83
N GLU A 45 9.40 -15.17 13.95
CA GLU A 45 8.78 -15.27 12.63
C GLU A 45 7.26 -15.19 12.68
N ASN A 46 6.62 -15.95 13.56
CA ASN A 46 5.16 -15.98 13.62
C ASN A 46 4.57 -14.61 14.00
N ALA A 47 5.15 -13.95 14.99
CA ALA A 47 4.70 -12.62 15.41
C ALA A 47 4.93 -11.58 14.32
N ILE A 48 6.10 -11.60 13.70
CA ILE A 48 6.46 -10.65 12.63
C ILE A 48 5.52 -10.86 11.44
N ARG A 49 5.30 -12.10 11.01
CA ARG A 49 4.41 -12.42 9.89
C ARG A 49 2.99 -11.94 10.15
N THR A 50 2.44 -12.27 11.32
CA THR A 50 1.06 -11.91 11.66
C THR A 50 0.88 -10.40 11.66
N ASN A 51 1.77 -9.67 12.31
CA ASN A 51 1.68 -8.22 12.38
C ASN A 51 1.91 -7.57 11.01
N MET A 52 2.80 -8.12 10.20
CA MET A 52 3.07 -7.65 8.85
C MET A 52 1.82 -7.80 7.97
N ILE A 53 1.18 -8.97 8.01
CA ILE A 53 -0.03 -9.24 7.21
C ILE A 53 -1.15 -8.29 7.62
N LEU A 54 -1.35 -8.07 8.92
CA LEU A 54 -2.34 -7.10 9.40
C LEU A 54 -2.05 -5.70 8.90
N GLY A 55 -0.79 -5.27 8.99
CA GLY A 55 -0.38 -3.96 8.51
C GLY A 55 -0.60 -3.78 7.01
N ILE A 56 -0.25 -4.80 6.23
CA ILE A 56 -0.48 -4.78 4.79
C ILE A 56 -1.99 -4.69 4.48
N ALA A 57 -2.80 -5.45 5.20
CA ALA A 57 -4.25 -5.42 5.02
C ALA A 57 -4.83 -4.02 5.28
N PHE A 58 -4.37 -3.34 6.34
CA PHE A 58 -4.80 -1.97 6.61
C PHE A 58 -4.34 -1.00 5.52
N CYS A 59 -3.11 -1.14 5.03
CA CYS A 59 -2.62 -0.29 3.94
C CYS A 59 -3.43 -0.49 2.66
N GLU A 60 -3.77 -1.73 2.34
CA GLU A 60 -4.61 -2.04 1.18
C GLU A 60 -6.02 -1.47 1.35
N ALA A 61 -6.59 -1.55 2.54
CA ALA A 61 -7.89 -0.96 2.83
C ALA A 61 -7.87 0.55 2.61
N ILE A 62 -6.82 1.23 3.04
CA ILE A 62 -6.66 2.68 2.83
C ILE A 62 -6.55 2.98 1.34
N ALA A 63 -5.83 2.16 0.58
CA ALA A 63 -5.68 2.36 -0.85
C ALA A 63 -7.01 2.23 -1.60
N ILE A 64 -7.88 1.33 -1.14
CA ILE A 64 -9.16 1.05 -1.79
C ILE A 64 -10.24 2.02 -1.32
N TYR A 65 -10.34 2.27 -0.05
CA TYR A 65 -11.38 3.13 0.53
C TYR A 65 -10.99 4.60 0.54
#